data_71dc5c561d32831a8f582b8fbf017038
#
_entry.id   71dc5c561d32831a8f582b8fbf017038
#
_cell.length_a   1.000
_cell.length_b   1.000
_cell.length_c   1.000
_cell.angle_alpha   90.00
_cell.angle_beta   90.00
_cell.angle_gamma   90.00
#
_symmetry.space_group_name_H-M   'P 1'
#
loop_
_entity.id
_entity.type
_entity.pdbx_description
1 polymer ?
#
loop_
_entity_poly.entity_id
_entity_poly.type
_entity_poly.pdbx_seq_one_letter_code
_entity_poly.pdbx_strand_id
1 'polypeptide(L)'
;MTTALILRPTLYEETVPGGGHTSFILKRGQLLRITDIEGGANVSLLLFNAAEKSERLNLPDTLKCQHTAKLTAGHCLYSDMGRVLAAITADTCGWHDSFGGVLNADEVLEKYGQGRYQELRNGFFRNGMDNLLVEMGKWDLNLLDLLMNLNLFSRVDVDANGAFHFQPGNSQASDYIELYAPMDCLVVLTALQHPMDPNPQYAPKPVQLRLSKVDSDGITVLCRTSRPENGRGFHNTERQYI
;
A
#
# COMPACT_ATOMS: atom_id res chain seq x y z
N MET A 1 23.84 -0.14 16.90
CA MET A 1 24.58 -0.70 15.74
C MET A 1 23.99 -0.06 14.50
N THR A 2 24.74 0.81 13.84
CA THR A 2 24.31 1.53 12.63
C THR A 2 24.31 0.53 11.49
N THR A 3 23.13 0.07 11.08
CA THR A 3 23.01 -0.79 9.89
C THR A 3 23.44 0.05 8.70
N ALA A 4 24.57 -0.29 8.11
CA ALA A 4 25.07 0.36 6.90
C ALA A 4 23.94 0.31 5.86
N LEU A 5 23.57 1.45 5.31
CA LEU A 5 22.68 1.54 4.14
C LEU A 5 23.38 0.77 3.01
N ILE A 6 22.97 -0.48 2.80
CA ILE A 6 23.38 -1.22 1.61
C ILE A 6 22.73 -0.47 0.44
N LEU A 7 23.56 0.27 -0.30
CA LEU A 7 23.14 0.94 -1.54
C LEU A 7 22.73 -0.13 -2.55
N ARG A 8 21.43 -0.41 -2.62
CA ARG A 8 20.86 -1.33 -3.59
C ARG A 8 20.76 -0.62 -4.94
N PRO A 9 21.12 -1.28 -6.07
CA PRO A 9 20.97 -0.67 -7.38
C PRO A 9 19.50 -0.30 -7.62
N THR A 10 19.23 0.97 -7.87
CA THR A 10 17.90 1.47 -8.23
C THR A 10 17.61 1.05 -9.67
N LEU A 11 16.51 0.33 -9.87
CA LEU A 11 16.00 -0.04 -11.20
C LEU A 11 15.10 1.04 -11.78
N TYR A 12 14.30 1.65 -10.91
CA TYR A 12 13.33 2.68 -11.27
C TYR A 12 13.04 3.58 -10.06
N GLU A 13 12.78 4.85 -10.33
CA GLU A 13 12.38 5.83 -9.32
C GLU A 13 11.37 6.81 -9.92
N GLU A 14 10.30 7.11 -9.16
CA GLU A 14 9.24 8.01 -9.56
C GLU A 14 8.70 8.75 -8.35
N THR A 15 8.32 10.02 -8.53
CA THR A 15 7.51 10.76 -7.56
C THR A 15 6.06 10.76 -8.02
N VAL A 16 5.18 10.17 -7.23
CA VAL A 16 3.73 10.27 -7.41
C VAL A 16 3.26 11.54 -6.68
N PRO A 17 2.77 12.55 -7.40
CA PRO A 17 2.30 13.79 -6.76
C PRO A 17 1.08 13.52 -5.88
N GLY A 18 0.79 14.42 -4.94
CA GLY A 18 -0.45 14.37 -4.17
C GLY A 18 -1.67 14.39 -5.11
N GLY A 19 -2.63 13.50 -4.91
CA GLY A 19 -3.75 13.26 -5.81
C GLY A 19 -3.40 12.40 -7.04
N GLY A 20 -2.13 12.02 -7.22
CA GLY A 20 -1.66 11.17 -8.31
C GLY A 20 -1.92 9.68 -8.07
N HIS A 21 -1.74 8.91 -9.14
CA HIS A 21 -1.91 7.45 -9.13
C HIS A 21 -0.99 6.80 -10.15
N THR A 22 -0.66 5.53 -9.94
CA THR A 22 0.16 4.75 -10.87
C THR A 22 -0.09 3.25 -10.69
N SER A 23 0.26 2.47 -11.70
CA SER A 23 0.24 1.01 -11.63
C SER A 23 1.39 0.40 -12.43
N PHE A 24 1.95 -0.68 -11.92
CA PHE A 24 3.07 -1.39 -12.55
C PHE A 24 3.19 -2.82 -12.01
N ILE A 25 3.98 -3.63 -12.71
CA ILE A 25 4.33 -4.96 -12.23
C ILE A 25 5.60 -4.89 -11.39
N LEU A 26 5.47 -5.21 -10.11
CA LEU A 26 6.58 -5.48 -9.21
C LEU A 26 6.99 -6.94 -9.40
N LYS A 27 8.15 -7.17 -10.00
CA LYS A 27 8.64 -8.51 -10.33
C LYS A 27 9.12 -9.27 -9.11
N ARG A 28 9.01 -10.59 -9.17
CA ARG A 28 9.60 -11.49 -8.16
C ARG A 28 11.07 -11.15 -7.92
N GLY A 29 11.46 -11.04 -6.65
CA GLY A 29 12.81 -10.68 -6.25
C GLY A 29 13.11 -9.18 -6.30
N GLN A 30 12.10 -8.35 -6.58
CA GLN A 30 12.22 -6.90 -6.46
C GLN A 30 11.71 -6.40 -5.10
N LEU A 31 12.21 -5.24 -4.73
CA LEU A 31 11.81 -4.48 -3.56
C LEU A 31 11.25 -3.13 -4.02
N LEU A 32 10.06 -2.82 -3.57
CA LEU A 32 9.43 -1.52 -3.71
C LEU A 32 9.57 -0.78 -2.37
N ARG A 33 10.28 0.36 -2.39
CA ARG A 33 10.23 1.33 -1.29
C ARG A 33 9.27 2.44 -1.66
N ILE A 34 8.34 2.73 -0.77
CA ILE A 34 7.45 3.89 -0.84
C ILE A 34 7.86 4.81 0.31
N THR A 35 8.16 6.07 0.00
CA THR A 35 8.60 7.07 0.98
C THR A 35 7.60 8.22 1.03
N ASP A 36 7.16 8.59 2.22
CA ASP A 36 6.42 9.81 2.48
C ASP A 36 7.40 11.00 2.43
N ILE A 37 7.25 11.89 1.44
CA ILE A 37 8.21 12.96 1.20
C ILE A 37 8.06 14.09 2.23
N GLU A 38 6.81 14.43 2.57
CA GLU A 38 6.49 15.63 3.35
C GLU A 38 5.99 15.34 4.76
N GLY A 39 5.59 14.10 5.03
CA GLY A 39 4.88 13.69 6.24
C GLY A 39 3.36 13.82 6.11
N GLY A 40 2.64 12.90 6.72
CA GLY A 40 1.17 12.84 6.68
C GLY A 40 0.60 12.38 5.35
N ALA A 41 1.37 11.68 4.52
CA ALA A 41 0.86 11.05 3.31
C ALA A 41 -0.12 9.91 3.64
N ASN A 42 -0.99 9.60 2.69
CA ASN A 42 -1.73 8.35 2.64
C ASN A 42 -1.61 7.76 1.23
N VAL A 43 -1.35 6.46 1.15
CA VAL A 43 -1.30 5.72 -0.11
C VAL A 43 -2.28 4.57 -0.02
N SER A 44 -3.36 4.63 -0.80
CA SER A 44 -4.28 3.51 -0.96
C SER A 44 -3.68 2.53 -1.96
N LEU A 45 -3.37 1.32 -1.49
CA LEU A 45 -2.64 0.27 -2.21
C LEU A 45 -3.53 -0.94 -2.48
N LEU A 46 -3.54 -1.41 -3.72
CA LEU A 46 -4.07 -2.71 -4.13
C LEU A 46 -2.93 -3.58 -4.66
N LEU A 47 -3.02 -4.88 -4.41
CA LEU A 47 -2.08 -5.87 -4.94
C LEU A 47 -2.86 -7.03 -5.58
N PHE A 48 -2.42 -7.44 -6.75
CA PHE A 48 -2.95 -8.60 -7.48
C PHE A 48 -1.79 -9.50 -7.91
N ASN A 49 -2.04 -10.79 -8.07
CA ASN A 49 -1.13 -11.66 -8.80
C ASN A 49 -1.08 -11.19 -10.26
N ALA A 50 0.10 -10.89 -10.79
CA ALA A 50 0.24 -10.35 -12.14
C ALA A 50 -0.16 -11.34 -13.24
N ALA A 51 0.00 -12.66 -13.00
CA ALA A 51 -0.36 -13.71 -13.94
C ALA A 51 -1.85 -14.07 -13.87
N GLU A 52 -2.46 -14.02 -12.68
CA GLU A 52 -3.86 -14.37 -12.43
C GLU A 52 -4.48 -13.32 -11.52
N LYS A 53 -5.06 -12.27 -12.11
CA LYS A 53 -5.56 -11.10 -11.38
C LYS A 53 -6.83 -11.35 -10.57
N SER A 54 -7.46 -12.52 -10.70
CA SER A 54 -8.51 -12.97 -9.79
C SER A 54 -7.96 -13.22 -8.38
N GLU A 55 -6.67 -13.58 -8.26
CA GLU A 55 -5.94 -13.65 -6.99
C GLU A 55 -5.46 -12.25 -6.58
N ARG A 56 -5.90 -11.79 -5.42
CA ARG A 56 -5.67 -10.42 -4.96
C ARG A 56 -5.47 -10.33 -3.45
N LEU A 57 -5.02 -9.16 -2.99
CA LEU A 57 -4.84 -8.86 -1.58
C LEU A 57 -6.12 -9.13 -0.79
N ASN A 58 -6.00 -9.93 0.26
CA ASN A 58 -7.05 -10.22 1.23
C ASN A 58 -6.63 -9.70 2.60
N LEU A 59 -7.19 -8.56 3.02
CA LEU A 59 -6.87 -7.96 4.32
C LEU A 59 -7.36 -8.82 5.49
N PRO A 60 -8.58 -9.39 5.52
CA PRO A 60 -9.01 -10.31 6.57
C PRO A 60 -8.03 -11.47 6.80
N ASP A 61 -7.58 -12.13 5.73
CA ASP A 61 -6.60 -13.22 5.84
C ASP A 61 -5.21 -12.70 6.27
N THR A 62 -4.82 -11.51 5.78
CA THR A 62 -3.60 -10.83 6.21
C THR A 62 -3.61 -10.60 7.73
N LEU A 63 -4.62 -9.92 8.26
CA LEU A 63 -4.72 -9.59 9.68
C LEU A 63 -4.79 -10.85 10.55
N LYS A 64 -5.56 -11.86 10.12
CA LYS A 64 -5.66 -13.15 10.78
C LYS A 64 -4.31 -13.87 10.86
N CYS A 65 -3.56 -13.95 9.75
CA CYS A 65 -2.25 -14.59 9.70
C CYS A 65 -1.18 -13.81 10.49
N GLN A 66 -1.31 -12.48 10.58
CA GLN A 66 -0.39 -11.65 11.36
C GLN A 66 -0.81 -11.52 12.83
N HIS A 67 -2.02 -11.96 13.23
CA HIS A 67 -2.58 -11.86 14.58
C HIS A 67 -2.62 -10.41 15.11
N THR A 68 -2.72 -9.43 14.22
CA THR A 68 -2.73 -8.00 14.55
C THR A 68 -3.32 -7.16 13.41
N ALA A 69 -3.95 -6.05 13.76
CA ALA A 69 -4.34 -5.00 12.82
C ALA A 69 -3.19 -4.00 12.54
N LYS A 70 -2.16 -3.98 13.39
CA LYS A 70 -0.99 -3.12 13.25
C LYS A 70 0.03 -3.77 12.31
N LEU A 71 -0.12 -3.55 11.01
CA LEU A 71 0.82 -4.05 10.00
C LEU A 71 2.09 -3.20 10.00
N THR A 72 3.26 -3.87 10.04
CA THR A 72 4.59 -3.24 10.05
C THR A 72 5.66 -4.24 9.60
N ALA A 73 6.95 -3.88 9.70
CA ALA A 73 8.08 -4.76 9.34
C ALA A 73 7.97 -6.15 9.99
N GLY A 74 8.25 -7.18 9.21
CA GLY A 74 8.11 -8.58 9.59
C GLY A 74 6.76 -9.20 9.24
N HIS A 75 5.77 -8.42 8.81
CA HIS A 75 4.47 -8.92 8.40
C HIS A 75 4.39 -9.19 6.89
N CYS A 76 3.45 -10.06 6.50
CA CYS A 76 3.20 -10.44 5.13
C CYS A 76 1.78 -10.06 4.71
N LEU A 77 1.65 -9.59 3.47
CA LEU A 77 0.37 -9.29 2.82
C LEU A 77 -0.06 -10.52 2.02
N TYR A 78 -1.20 -11.09 2.40
CA TYR A 78 -1.71 -12.34 1.84
C TYR A 78 -2.72 -12.12 0.73
N SER A 79 -2.72 -13.04 -0.23
CA SER A 79 -3.81 -13.19 -1.17
C SER A 79 -4.94 -14.04 -0.60
N ASP A 80 -6.10 -13.98 -1.25
CA ASP A 80 -7.24 -14.87 -1.04
C ASP A 80 -6.97 -16.36 -1.35
N MET A 81 -5.80 -16.66 -1.96
CA MET A 81 -5.29 -18.02 -2.19
C MET A 81 -4.28 -18.50 -1.13
N GLY A 82 -4.11 -17.74 -0.04
CA GLY A 82 -3.16 -18.07 1.04
C GLY A 82 -1.69 -17.99 0.64
N ARG A 83 -1.37 -17.17 -0.33
CA ARG A 83 0.00 -16.87 -0.80
C ARG A 83 0.45 -15.51 -0.31
N VAL A 84 1.74 -15.30 -0.16
CA VAL A 84 2.32 -13.98 0.13
C VAL A 84 2.48 -13.21 -1.17
N LEU A 85 1.71 -12.14 -1.33
CA LEU A 85 1.87 -11.19 -2.45
C LEU A 85 3.05 -10.25 -2.20
N ALA A 86 3.16 -9.72 -0.99
CA ALA A 86 4.28 -8.88 -0.58
C ALA A 86 4.65 -9.10 0.88
N ALA A 87 5.92 -8.90 1.23
CA ALA A 87 6.42 -8.95 2.59
C ALA A 87 6.96 -7.58 3.00
N ILE A 88 6.54 -7.07 4.15
CA ILE A 88 7.00 -5.79 4.71
C ILE A 88 8.37 -6.02 5.35
N THR A 89 9.44 -5.73 4.62
CA THR A 89 10.81 -6.01 5.06
C THR A 89 11.42 -4.89 5.90
N ALA A 90 10.95 -3.67 5.72
CA ALA A 90 11.30 -2.52 6.55
C ALA A 90 10.12 -1.54 6.59
N ASP A 91 10.00 -0.83 7.70
CA ASP A 91 8.96 0.15 7.92
C ASP A 91 9.39 1.08 9.06
N THR A 92 9.37 2.38 8.83
CA THR A 92 9.72 3.39 9.83
C THR A 92 8.49 4.05 10.45
N CYS A 93 7.34 3.97 9.77
CA CYS A 93 6.08 4.52 10.25
C CYS A 93 5.43 3.64 11.33
N GLY A 94 5.47 2.32 11.16
CA GLY A 94 5.07 1.33 12.16
C GLY A 94 3.57 1.05 12.26
N TRP A 95 2.74 1.67 11.44
CA TRP A 95 1.30 1.38 11.35
C TRP A 95 0.74 1.75 9.97
N HIS A 96 -0.12 0.88 9.42
CA HIS A 96 -0.84 1.08 8.16
C HIS A 96 -2.29 0.64 8.35
N ASP A 97 -3.24 1.48 7.87
CA ASP A 97 -4.66 1.24 8.09
C ASP A 97 -5.25 0.25 7.08
N SER A 98 -6.07 -0.67 7.58
CA SER A 98 -6.78 -1.69 6.81
C SER A 98 -8.31 -1.56 6.85
N PHE A 99 -8.84 -0.46 7.38
CA PHE A 99 -10.28 -0.30 7.66
C PHE A 99 -10.94 0.84 6.88
N GLY A 100 -10.21 1.94 6.66
CA GLY A 100 -10.78 3.20 6.21
C GLY A 100 -11.24 3.23 4.74
N GLY A 101 -10.87 2.25 3.91
CA GLY A 101 -11.24 2.24 2.50
C GLY A 101 -10.60 3.35 1.68
N VAL A 102 -11.32 3.88 0.69
CA VAL A 102 -10.85 4.92 -0.23
C VAL A 102 -11.95 5.94 -0.50
N LEU A 103 -11.60 7.23 -0.58
CA LEU A 103 -12.55 8.31 -0.90
C LEU A 103 -13.15 8.14 -2.30
N ASN A 104 -14.48 8.25 -2.39
CA ASN A 104 -15.20 8.35 -3.66
C ASN A 104 -15.49 9.84 -4.03
N ALA A 105 -16.14 10.06 -5.17
CA ALA A 105 -16.40 11.40 -5.68
C ALA A 105 -17.37 12.20 -4.80
N ASP A 106 -18.40 11.55 -4.25
CA ASP A 106 -19.42 12.20 -3.41
C ASP A 106 -18.81 12.62 -2.06
N GLU A 107 -17.98 11.76 -1.46
CA GLU A 107 -17.26 12.07 -0.22
C GLU A 107 -16.26 13.22 -0.40
N VAL A 108 -15.55 13.28 -1.54
CA VAL A 108 -14.66 14.40 -1.86
C VAL A 108 -15.46 15.71 -2.01
N LEU A 109 -16.59 15.64 -2.71
CA LEU A 109 -17.48 16.81 -2.89
C LEU A 109 -18.05 17.30 -1.56
N GLU A 110 -18.50 16.39 -0.70
CA GLU A 110 -19.05 16.71 0.62
C GLU A 110 -17.98 17.33 1.52
N LYS A 111 -16.80 16.76 1.53
CA LYS A 111 -15.74 17.11 2.48
C LYS A 111 -14.96 18.37 2.07
N TYR A 112 -14.67 18.52 0.77
CA TYR A 112 -13.76 19.56 0.26
C TYR A 112 -14.44 20.54 -0.69
N GLY A 113 -15.69 20.29 -1.10
CA GLY A 113 -16.40 21.10 -2.07
C GLY A 113 -16.00 20.79 -3.53
N GLN A 114 -16.42 21.66 -4.45
CA GLN A 114 -16.11 21.49 -5.87
C GLN A 114 -14.71 22.01 -6.20
N GLY A 115 -13.87 21.10 -6.73
CA GLY A 115 -12.55 21.44 -7.25
C GLY A 115 -12.45 21.03 -8.73
N ARG A 116 -13.04 21.85 -9.64
CA ARG A 116 -13.16 21.49 -11.06
C ARG A 116 -11.85 21.68 -11.83
N TYR A 117 -11.59 20.80 -12.80
CA TYR A 117 -10.43 20.92 -13.69
C TYR A 117 -10.39 22.24 -14.46
N GLN A 118 -11.55 22.76 -14.88
CA GLN A 118 -11.64 24.03 -15.63
C GLN A 118 -11.09 25.22 -14.82
N GLU A 119 -11.19 25.17 -13.51
CA GLU A 119 -10.77 26.22 -12.58
C GLU A 119 -9.35 25.97 -12.05
N LEU A 120 -9.10 24.75 -11.58
CA LEU A 120 -7.88 24.38 -10.84
C LEU A 120 -6.82 23.68 -11.69
N ARG A 121 -7.13 23.31 -12.94
CA ARG A 121 -6.23 22.57 -13.83
C ARG A 121 -5.74 21.28 -13.15
N ASN A 122 -4.43 21.07 -13.11
CA ASN A 122 -3.86 19.87 -12.49
C ASN A 122 -4.08 19.78 -10.96
N GLY A 123 -4.46 20.88 -10.32
CA GLY A 123 -4.86 20.93 -8.91
C GLY A 123 -6.33 20.59 -8.64
N PHE A 124 -7.09 20.11 -9.64
CA PHE A 124 -8.49 19.72 -9.42
C PHE A 124 -8.61 18.59 -8.39
N PHE A 125 -9.73 18.56 -7.69
CA PHE A 125 -9.96 17.57 -6.65
C PHE A 125 -10.28 16.20 -7.27
N ARG A 126 -9.37 15.28 -7.08
CA ARG A 126 -9.50 13.87 -7.49
C ARG A 126 -10.04 13.06 -6.32
N ASN A 127 -10.66 11.94 -6.62
CA ASN A 127 -11.03 10.96 -5.62
C ASN A 127 -10.23 9.66 -5.82
N GLY A 128 -10.07 8.90 -4.75
CA GLY A 128 -9.23 7.71 -4.77
C GLY A 128 -9.86 6.55 -5.54
N MET A 129 -11.18 6.43 -5.50
CA MET A 129 -11.88 5.36 -6.21
C MET A 129 -11.70 5.49 -7.72
N ASP A 130 -11.92 6.67 -8.31
CA ASP A 130 -11.71 6.90 -9.74
C ASP A 130 -10.24 6.73 -10.13
N ASN A 131 -9.30 7.22 -9.32
CA ASN A 131 -7.88 7.03 -9.54
C ASN A 131 -7.51 5.54 -9.63
N LEU A 132 -7.96 4.72 -8.68
CA LEU A 132 -7.72 3.29 -8.70
C LEU A 132 -8.38 2.61 -9.89
N LEU A 133 -9.63 2.97 -10.23
CA LEU A 133 -10.35 2.39 -11.38
C LEU A 133 -9.68 2.75 -12.72
N VAL A 134 -9.14 3.97 -12.88
CA VAL A 134 -8.37 4.37 -14.06
C VAL A 134 -7.12 3.49 -14.22
N GLU A 135 -6.39 3.25 -13.12
CA GLU A 135 -5.23 2.38 -13.15
C GLU A 135 -5.61 0.91 -13.39
N MET A 136 -6.62 0.40 -12.69
CA MET A 136 -7.13 -0.96 -12.85
C MET A 136 -7.60 -1.25 -14.27
N GLY A 137 -8.27 -0.29 -14.92
CA GLY A 137 -8.73 -0.40 -16.30
C GLY A 137 -7.61 -0.63 -17.32
N LYS A 138 -6.38 -0.18 -17.06
CA LYS A 138 -5.20 -0.47 -17.90
C LYS A 138 -4.82 -1.96 -17.91
N TRP A 139 -5.33 -2.73 -16.95
CA TRP A 139 -5.04 -4.14 -16.71
C TRP A 139 -6.26 -5.04 -16.87
N ASP A 140 -7.32 -4.57 -17.54
CA ASP A 140 -8.59 -5.28 -17.73
C ASP A 140 -9.32 -5.60 -16.41
N LEU A 141 -9.13 -4.77 -15.38
CA LEU A 141 -9.83 -4.83 -14.10
C LEU A 141 -10.90 -3.73 -14.03
N ASN A 142 -11.93 -3.94 -13.21
CA ASN A 142 -13.08 -3.04 -13.10
C ASN A 142 -13.55 -2.90 -11.64
N LEU A 143 -14.68 -2.23 -11.42
CA LEU A 143 -15.23 -1.97 -10.08
C LEU A 143 -15.48 -3.24 -9.26
N LEU A 144 -15.83 -4.37 -9.88
CA LEU A 144 -16.05 -5.63 -9.16
C LEU A 144 -14.75 -6.23 -8.61
N ASP A 145 -13.60 -5.77 -9.10
CA ASP A 145 -12.27 -6.20 -8.66
C ASP A 145 -11.71 -5.29 -7.56
N LEU A 146 -12.31 -4.11 -7.33
CA LEU A 146 -11.95 -3.19 -6.26
C LEU A 146 -12.63 -3.63 -4.96
N LEU A 147 -11.96 -4.48 -4.18
CA LEU A 147 -12.52 -5.00 -2.93
C LEU A 147 -12.06 -4.17 -1.73
N MET A 148 -10.79 -4.28 -1.36
CA MET A 148 -10.24 -3.61 -0.18
C MET A 148 -8.81 -3.16 -0.45
N ASN A 149 -8.48 -1.98 0.04
CA ASN A 149 -7.16 -1.38 -0.09
C ASN A 149 -6.47 -1.29 1.28
N LEU A 150 -5.14 -1.35 1.26
CA LEU A 150 -4.31 -1.01 2.42
C LEU A 150 -3.92 0.46 2.33
N ASN A 151 -4.16 1.23 3.38
CA ASN A 151 -3.79 2.63 3.48
C ASN A 151 -2.44 2.77 4.19
N LEU A 152 -1.36 2.87 3.40
CA LEU A 152 -0.02 3.05 3.93
C LEU A 152 0.11 4.44 4.58
N PHE A 153 0.91 4.53 5.64
CA PHE A 153 1.21 5.74 6.42
C PHE A 153 0.07 6.28 7.30
N SER A 154 -1.14 5.75 7.14
CA SER A 154 -2.29 6.13 7.95
C SER A 154 -2.52 5.17 9.11
N ARG A 155 -3.08 5.68 10.20
CA ARG A 155 -3.43 4.91 11.38
C ARG A 155 -4.88 5.15 11.78
N VAL A 156 -5.61 4.06 11.96
CA VAL A 156 -6.96 4.05 12.54
C VAL A 156 -6.95 3.12 13.74
N ASP A 157 -7.25 3.68 14.92
CA ASP A 157 -7.42 2.91 16.14
C ASP A 157 -8.89 2.47 16.28
N VAL A 158 -9.10 1.36 16.96
CA VAL A 158 -10.42 0.87 17.36
C VAL A 158 -10.55 0.99 18.88
N ASP A 159 -11.54 1.72 19.35
CA ASP A 159 -11.76 1.88 20.79
C ASP A 159 -12.45 0.65 21.43
N ALA A 160 -12.65 0.70 22.75
CA ALA A 160 -13.28 -0.38 23.49
C ALA A 160 -14.76 -0.63 23.09
N ASN A 161 -15.41 0.32 22.44
CA ASN A 161 -16.78 0.22 21.92
C ASN A 161 -16.82 -0.24 20.45
N GLY A 162 -15.66 -0.41 19.81
CA GLY A 162 -15.54 -0.79 18.41
C GLY A 162 -15.59 0.38 17.43
N ALA A 163 -15.56 1.64 17.90
CA ALA A 163 -15.55 2.80 17.02
C ALA A 163 -14.14 3.06 16.47
N PHE A 164 -14.09 3.51 15.20
CA PHE A 164 -12.85 3.85 14.50
C PHE A 164 -12.43 5.28 14.76
N HIS A 165 -11.14 5.48 15.04
CA HIS A 165 -10.55 6.78 15.32
C HIS A 165 -9.28 6.99 14.49
N PHE A 166 -9.34 7.89 13.52
CA PHE A 166 -8.16 8.28 12.75
C PHE A 166 -7.17 9.03 13.63
N GLN A 167 -5.89 8.68 13.50
CA GLN A 167 -4.79 9.30 14.25
C GLN A 167 -3.95 10.17 13.31
N PRO A 168 -4.12 11.51 13.35
CA PRO A 168 -3.30 12.44 12.57
C PRO A 168 -1.82 12.34 12.94
N GLY A 169 -0.94 12.56 11.94
CA GLY A 169 0.50 12.64 12.16
C GLY A 169 1.16 11.29 12.43
N ASN A 170 0.58 10.19 11.95
CA ASN A 170 1.16 8.85 12.07
C ASN A 170 2.49 8.73 11.33
N SER A 171 2.65 9.39 10.19
CA SER A 171 3.91 9.43 9.44
C SER A 171 4.58 10.80 9.47
N GLN A 172 5.91 10.79 9.38
CA GLN A 172 6.77 11.97 9.29
C GLN A 172 7.46 12.03 7.93
N ALA A 173 8.00 13.19 7.58
CA ALA A 173 8.78 13.34 6.35
C ALA A 173 9.96 12.35 6.33
N SER A 174 10.12 11.66 5.21
CA SER A 174 11.12 10.60 4.98
C SER A 174 10.80 9.24 5.63
N ASP A 175 9.63 9.07 6.27
CA ASP A 175 9.16 7.75 6.64
C ASP A 175 8.94 6.89 5.40
N TYR A 176 9.24 5.60 5.50
CA TYR A 176 9.13 4.69 4.38
C TYR A 176 8.67 3.29 4.79
N ILE A 177 8.13 2.58 3.81
CA ILE A 177 7.86 1.14 3.87
C ILE A 177 8.56 0.45 2.70
N GLU A 178 9.11 -0.74 2.95
CA GLU A 178 9.68 -1.62 1.93
C GLU A 178 8.84 -2.88 1.76
N LEU A 179 8.39 -3.13 0.54
CA LEU A 179 7.62 -4.30 0.14
C LEU A 179 8.46 -5.18 -0.78
N TYR A 180 8.82 -6.37 -0.32
CA TYR A 180 9.48 -7.40 -1.13
C TYR A 180 8.43 -8.26 -1.83
N ALA A 181 8.61 -8.52 -3.12
CA ALA A 181 7.72 -9.35 -3.92
C ALA A 181 8.25 -10.79 -4.05
N PRO A 182 7.67 -11.80 -3.40
CA PRO A 182 8.04 -13.20 -3.58
C PRO A 182 7.44 -13.82 -4.86
N MET A 183 6.55 -13.09 -5.53
CA MET A 183 5.94 -13.42 -6.81
C MET A 183 5.75 -12.14 -7.64
N ASP A 184 5.47 -12.27 -8.95
CA ASP A 184 5.12 -11.11 -9.77
C ASP A 184 3.76 -10.55 -9.34
N CYS A 185 3.74 -9.30 -8.89
CA CYS A 185 2.53 -8.63 -8.40
C CYS A 185 2.21 -7.39 -9.24
N LEU A 186 0.95 -7.25 -9.62
CA LEU A 186 0.43 -5.97 -10.09
C LEU A 186 0.19 -5.08 -8.86
N VAL A 187 0.90 -3.96 -8.82
CA VAL A 187 0.72 -2.89 -7.85
C VAL A 187 -0.16 -1.81 -8.46
N VAL A 188 -1.22 -1.43 -7.76
CA VAL A 188 -2.08 -0.28 -8.12
C VAL A 188 -2.16 0.62 -6.90
N LEU A 189 -1.85 1.91 -7.05
CA LEU A 189 -1.87 2.82 -5.92
C LEU A 189 -2.29 4.24 -6.29
N THR A 190 -2.78 4.96 -5.28
CA THR A 190 -3.07 6.39 -5.35
C THR A 190 -2.59 7.09 -4.08
N ALA A 191 -1.95 8.26 -4.25
CA ALA A 191 -1.48 9.13 -3.16
C ALA A 191 -2.56 10.19 -2.87
N LEU A 192 -3.57 9.82 -2.08
CA LEU A 192 -4.70 10.69 -1.75
C LEU A 192 -4.97 10.66 -0.23
N GLN A 193 -5.60 11.71 0.29
CA GLN A 193 -5.96 11.78 1.71
C GLN A 193 -6.82 10.59 2.14
N HIS A 194 -6.61 10.17 3.39
CA HIS A 194 -7.40 9.09 4.00
C HIS A 194 -8.86 9.53 4.19
N PRO A 195 -9.86 8.66 3.97
CA PRO A 195 -11.28 9.01 4.12
C PRO A 195 -11.62 9.62 5.49
N MET A 196 -11.03 9.10 6.55
CA MET A 196 -11.27 9.55 7.92
C MET A 196 -10.33 10.68 8.38
N ASP A 197 -9.43 11.20 7.53
CA ASP A 197 -8.58 12.35 7.88
C ASP A 197 -9.47 13.56 8.21
N PRO A 198 -9.39 14.16 9.42
CA PRO A 198 -10.23 15.27 9.79
C PRO A 198 -9.87 16.60 9.10
N ASN A 199 -8.79 16.66 8.33
CA ASN A 199 -8.38 17.88 7.62
C ASN A 199 -9.49 18.34 6.65
N PRO A 200 -10.04 19.57 6.81
CA PRO A 200 -11.08 20.08 5.93
C PRO A 200 -10.56 20.60 4.58
N GLN A 201 -9.25 20.62 4.39
CA GLN A 201 -8.62 21.08 3.16
C GLN A 201 -8.21 19.91 2.27
N TYR A 202 -8.46 20.02 0.96
CA TYR A 202 -7.91 19.09 -0.02
C TYR A 202 -6.41 19.36 -0.18
N ALA A 203 -5.60 18.53 0.46
CA ALA A 203 -4.15 18.67 0.53
C ALA A 203 -3.42 17.30 0.50
N PRO A 204 -3.65 16.48 -0.54
CA PRO A 204 -2.97 15.20 -0.65
C PRO A 204 -1.45 15.37 -0.78
N LYS A 205 -0.67 14.46 -0.18
CA LYS A 205 0.78 14.54 -0.10
C LYS A 205 1.47 13.66 -1.13
N PRO A 206 2.62 14.10 -1.69
CA PRO A 206 3.39 13.31 -2.64
C PRO A 206 4.14 12.18 -1.95
N VAL A 207 4.40 11.10 -2.70
CA VAL A 207 5.26 10.00 -2.27
C VAL A 207 6.29 9.66 -3.33
N GLN A 208 7.45 9.15 -2.91
CA GLN A 208 8.47 8.64 -3.81
C GLN A 208 8.40 7.11 -3.86
N LEU A 209 8.42 6.56 -5.06
CA LEU A 209 8.55 5.14 -5.32
C LEU A 209 9.96 4.83 -5.79
N ARG A 210 10.59 3.79 -5.22
CA ARG A 210 11.89 3.28 -5.68
C ARG A 210 11.85 1.77 -5.78
N LEU A 211 12.18 1.25 -6.95
CA LEU A 211 12.32 -0.18 -7.21
C LEU A 211 13.79 -0.57 -7.23
N SER A 212 14.10 -1.66 -6.56
CA SER A 212 15.46 -2.23 -6.50
C SER A 212 15.39 -3.75 -6.64
N LYS A 213 16.46 -4.35 -7.18
CA LYS A 213 16.63 -5.80 -7.14
C LYS A 213 17.37 -6.18 -5.85
N VAL A 214 16.94 -7.27 -5.22
CA VAL A 214 17.53 -7.73 -3.96
C VAL A 214 17.67 -9.24 -3.93
N ASP A 215 18.67 -9.72 -3.18
CA ASP A 215 18.77 -11.13 -2.83
C ASP A 215 17.72 -11.48 -1.78
N SER A 216 16.96 -12.55 -2.04
CA SER A 216 15.85 -12.98 -1.18
C SER A 216 16.31 -13.51 0.17
N ASP A 217 17.49 -14.14 0.24
CA ASP A 217 17.91 -15.01 1.35
C ASP A 217 18.07 -14.28 2.69
N GLY A 218 18.49 -13.03 2.67
CA GLY A 218 18.62 -12.22 3.90
C GLY A 218 17.41 -11.37 4.21
N ILE A 219 16.79 -10.76 3.19
CA ILE A 219 15.78 -9.72 3.36
C ILE A 219 14.43 -10.24 3.85
N THR A 220 14.12 -11.50 3.54
CA THR A 220 12.81 -12.11 3.90
C THR A 220 12.85 -12.88 5.22
N VAL A 221 14.01 -13.07 5.85
CA VAL A 221 14.16 -13.90 7.07
C VAL A 221 13.22 -13.41 8.17
N LEU A 222 13.20 -12.12 8.46
CA LEU A 222 12.32 -11.56 9.48
C LEU A 222 10.85 -11.89 9.19
N CYS A 223 10.39 -11.68 7.95
CA CYS A 223 9.00 -11.94 7.57
C CYS A 223 8.66 -13.44 7.65
N ARG A 224 9.55 -14.31 7.16
CA ARG A 224 9.34 -15.78 7.15
C ARG A 224 9.22 -16.37 8.55
N THR A 225 9.99 -15.83 9.51
CA THR A 225 10.13 -16.40 10.85
C THR A 225 9.27 -15.71 11.90
N SER A 226 8.69 -14.55 11.61
CA SER A 226 7.86 -13.81 12.56
C SER A 226 6.60 -14.56 12.97
N ARG A 227 6.05 -15.40 12.08
CA ARG A 227 4.87 -16.25 12.32
C ARG A 227 4.98 -17.57 11.56
N PRO A 228 4.48 -18.69 12.11
CA PRO A 228 4.44 -19.97 11.37
C PRO A 228 3.64 -19.89 10.08
N GLU A 229 2.57 -19.08 10.06
CA GLU A 229 1.73 -18.81 8.90
C GLU A 229 2.55 -18.23 7.76
N ASN A 230 3.46 -17.30 8.05
CA ASN A 230 4.30 -16.65 7.05
C ASN A 230 5.23 -17.66 6.35
N GLY A 231 5.86 -18.56 7.09
CA GLY A 231 6.65 -19.64 6.50
C GLY A 231 5.84 -20.49 5.52
N ARG A 232 4.60 -20.84 5.88
CA ARG A 232 3.68 -21.58 4.99
C ARG A 232 3.26 -20.75 3.78
N GLY A 233 2.93 -19.48 4.00
CA GLY A 233 2.54 -18.56 2.92
C GLY A 233 3.63 -18.40 1.86
N PHE A 234 4.87 -18.20 2.27
CA PHE A 234 6.02 -18.18 1.36
C PHE A 234 6.18 -19.50 0.62
N HIS A 235 6.07 -20.64 1.30
CA HIS A 235 6.12 -21.94 0.66
C HIS A 235 5.02 -22.12 -0.38
N ASN A 236 3.78 -21.72 -0.08
CA ASN A 236 2.67 -21.76 -1.03
C ASN A 236 2.93 -20.87 -2.25
N THR A 237 3.57 -19.72 -2.07
CA THR A 237 3.95 -18.83 -3.17
C THR A 237 5.04 -19.47 -4.02
N GLU A 238 6.07 -20.05 -3.41
CA GLU A 238 7.23 -20.63 -4.09
C GLU A 238 6.85 -21.87 -4.93
N ARG A 239 5.87 -22.64 -4.49
CA ARG A 239 5.35 -23.82 -5.23
C ARG A 239 4.82 -23.52 -6.62
N GLN A 240 4.49 -22.26 -6.94
CA GLN A 240 4.09 -21.89 -8.30
C GLN A 240 5.23 -21.93 -9.32
N TYR A 241 6.47 -22.04 -8.85
CA TYR A 241 7.67 -21.94 -9.67
C TYR A 241 8.48 -23.26 -9.72
N ILE A 242 7.87 -24.38 -9.25
CA ILE A 242 8.46 -25.71 -9.24
C ILE A 242 8.02 -26.49 -10.49
#